data_d396eb4e89aef5286d6677a8285ad0ff
#
_entry.id   d396eb4e89aef5286d6677a8285ad0ff
#
_cell.length_a   1.000
_cell.length_b   1.000
_cell.length_c   1.000
_cell.angle_alpha   90.00
_cell.angle_beta   90.00
_cell.angle_gamma   90.00
#
_symmetry.space_group_name_H-M   'P 1'
#
loop_
_entity.id
_entity.type
_entity.pdbx_description
1 polymer ?
#
loop_
_entity_poly.entity_id
_entity_poly.type
_entity_poly.pdbx_seq_one_letter_code
_entity_poly.pdbx_strand_id
1 'polypeptide(L)'
;MDYWMLICEALRNTDASSLAERRRVYRRAKQGFKEWERSQGFDAEQIEAEWRMLVYSIRILENDIAEGVDILDENYHPQQIVDRRSAISQRHARLASKRSDDAI
;
A
#
# COMPACT_ATOMS: atom_id res chain seq x y z
N MET A 1 -1.41 -8.07 3.68
CA MET A 1 -1.79 -8.19 2.25
C MET A 1 -1.04 -7.17 1.44
N ASP A 2 -0.54 -7.57 0.29
CA ASP A 2 0.20 -6.66 -0.59
C ASP A 2 -0.75 -6.04 -1.61
N TYR A 3 -1.35 -4.92 -1.24
CA TYR A 3 -2.35 -4.21 -2.05
C TYR A 3 -1.81 -3.77 -3.42
N TRP A 4 -0.54 -3.37 -3.48
CA TRP A 4 0.08 -2.98 -4.74
C TRP A 4 0.11 -4.12 -5.76
N MET A 5 0.31 -5.36 -5.32
CA MET A 5 0.27 -6.54 -6.20
C MET A 5 -1.12 -6.75 -6.79
N LEU A 6 -2.15 -6.67 -5.94
CA LEU A 6 -3.54 -6.82 -6.38
C LEU A 6 -3.94 -5.73 -7.37
N ILE A 7 -3.52 -4.50 -7.11
CA ILE A 7 -3.79 -3.36 -8.00
C ILE A 7 -3.06 -3.54 -9.34
N CYS A 8 -1.79 -3.91 -9.33
CA CYS A 8 -1.02 -4.17 -10.55
C CYS A 8 -1.65 -5.28 -11.39
N GLU A 9 -2.12 -6.35 -10.77
CA GLU A 9 -2.80 -7.44 -11.46
C GLU A 9 -4.08 -6.95 -12.12
N ALA A 10 -4.87 -6.14 -11.42
CA ALA A 10 -6.07 -5.52 -11.98
C ALA A 10 -5.74 -4.57 -13.14
N LEU A 11 -4.67 -3.80 -13.04
CA LEU A 11 -4.22 -2.88 -14.09
C LEU A 11 -3.75 -3.60 -15.35
N ARG A 12 -3.23 -4.81 -15.24
CA ARG A 12 -2.85 -5.63 -16.41
C ARG A 12 -4.03 -5.96 -17.30
N ASN A 13 -5.23 -5.96 -16.76
CA ASN A 13 -6.46 -6.27 -17.50
C ASN A 13 -7.16 -5.01 -18.04
N THR A 14 -6.54 -3.84 -17.91
CA THR A 14 -7.08 -2.56 -18.36
C THR A 14 -5.99 -1.77 -19.09
N ASP A 15 -6.36 -0.61 -19.63
CA ASP A 15 -5.38 0.32 -20.18
C ASP A 15 -4.73 1.14 -19.06
N ALA A 16 -3.62 0.64 -18.52
CA ALA A 16 -2.89 1.26 -17.42
C ALA A 16 -2.27 2.62 -17.80
N SER A 17 -2.17 2.95 -19.10
CA SER A 17 -1.70 4.26 -19.55
C SER A 17 -2.76 5.35 -19.36
N SER A 18 -4.03 4.97 -19.22
CA SER A 18 -5.15 5.89 -19.03
C SER A 18 -5.37 6.17 -17.56
N LEU A 19 -5.27 7.43 -17.16
CA LEU A 19 -5.58 7.85 -15.78
C LEU A 19 -7.03 7.51 -15.40
N ALA A 20 -7.97 7.67 -16.33
CA ALA A 20 -9.38 7.34 -16.09
C ALA A 20 -9.56 5.86 -15.77
N GLU A 21 -8.90 4.98 -16.51
CA GLU A 21 -8.96 3.53 -16.28
C GLU A 21 -8.28 3.15 -14.96
N ARG A 22 -7.13 3.76 -14.64
CA ARG A 22 -6.47 3.54 -13.35
C ARG A 22 -7.36 3.95 -12.18
N ARG A 23 -8.03 5.10 -12.29
CA ARG A 23 -8.98 5.57 -11.25
C ARG A 23 -10.14 4.60 -11.04
N ARG A 24 -10.64 3.98 -12.10
CA ARG A 24 -11.67 2.93 -11.98
C ARG A 24 -11.17 1.74 -11.18
N VAL A 25 -9.96 1.28 -11.45
CA VAL A 25 -9.33 0.18 -10.72
C VAL A 25 -9.17 0.52 -9.25
N TYR A 26 -8.67 1.71 -8.95
CA TYR A 26 -8.49 2.16 -7.56
C TYR A 26 -9.82 2.26 -6.80
N ARG A 27 -10.85 2.74 -7.47
CA ARG A 27 -12.21 2.83 -6.89
C ARG A 27 -12.75 1.45 -6.56
N ARG A 28 -12.59 0.49 -7.47
CA ARG A 28 -12.99 -0.91 -7.24
C ARG A 28 -12.21 -1.55 -6.10
N ALA A 29 -10.91 -1.28 -6.03
CA ALA A 29 -10.07 -1.78 -4.95
C ALA A 29 -10.55 -1.26 -3.58
N LYS A 30 -10.89 0.02 -3.51
CA LYS A 30 -11.44 0.63 -2.28
C LYS A 30 -12.80 0.06 -1.89
N GLN A 31 -13.66 -0.22 -2.85
CA GLN A 31 -14.96 -0.85 -2.61
C GLN A 31 -14.79 -2.29 -2.13
N GLY A 32 -13.95 -3.06 -2.81
CA GLY A 32 -13.64 -4.44 -2.43
C GLY A 32 -13.02 -4.55 -1.05
N PHE A 33 -12.20 -3.57 -0.69
CA PHE A 33 -11.61 -3.48 0.64
C PHE A 33 -12.69 -3.40 1.74
N LYS A 34 -13.70 -2.58 1.57
CA LYS A 34 -14.80 -2.45 2.54
C LYS A 34 -15.56 -3.74 2.75
N GLU A 35 -15.82 -4.47 1.67
CA GLU A 35 -16.50 -5.77 1.74
C GLU A 35 -15.63 -6.81 2.43
N TRP A 36 -14.35 -6.83 2.12
CA TRP A 36 -13.38 -7.74 2.71
C TRP A 36 -13.23 -7.50 4.21
N GLU A 37 -13.15 -6.24 4.65
CA GLU A 37 -13.10 -5.88 6.07
C GLU A 37 -14.24 -6.51 6.88
N ARG A 38 -15.46 -6.38 6.34
CA ARG A 38 -16.64 -6.93 6.99
C ARG A 38 -16.56 -8.44 7.14
N SER A 39 -16.00 -9.13 6.15
CA SER A 39 -15.85 -10.58 6.17
C SER A 39 -14.77 -11.05 7.14
N GLN A 40 -13.75 -10.25 7.42
CA GLN A 40 -12.62 -10.62 8.28
C GLN A 40 -12.87 -10.35 9.76
N GLY A 41 -13.87 -9.56 10.10
CA GLY A 41 -14.14 -9.20 11.49
C GLY A 41 -13.04 -8.36 12.15
N PHE A 42 -12.34 -7.54 11.37
CA PHE A 42 -11.30 -6.67 11.89
C PHE A 42 -11.88 -5.60 12.83
N ASP A 43 -11.11 -5.22 13.85
CA ASP A 43 -11.45 -4.08 14.68
C ASP A 43 -11.17 -2.74 13.95
N ALA A 44 -11.66 -1.64 14.51
CA ALA A 44 -11.55 -0.32 13.87
C ALA A 44 -10.09 0.10 13.63
N GLU A 45 -9.19 -0.24 14.53
CA GLU A 45 -7.77 0.09 14.43
C GLU A 45 -7.10 -0.69 13.29
N GLN A 46 -7.40 -1.98 13.17
CA GLN A 46 -6.93 -2.82 12.08
C GLN A 46 -7.44 -2.34 10.72
N ILE A 47 -8.72 -1.97 10.65
CA ILE A 47 -9.36 -1.43 9.45
C ILE A 47 -8.64 -0.16 9.01
N GLU A 48 -8.38 0.76 9.93
CA GLU A 48 -7.70 2.01 9.61
C GLU A 48 -6.27 1.78 9.12
N ALA A 49 -5.53 0.89 9.77
CA ALA A 49 -4.16 0.56 9.37
C ALA A 49 -4.11 -0.04 7.95
N GLU A 50 -5.00 -0.98 7.66
CA GLU A 50 -5.08 -1.61 6.35
C GLU A 50 -5.54 -0.62 5.27
N TRP A 51 -6.48 0.27 5.58
CA TRP A 51 -6.91 1.33 4.67
C TRP A 51 -5.76 2.27 4.30
N ARG A 52 -4.96 2.66 5.27
CA ARG A 52 -3.78 3.51 5.02
C ARG A 52 -2.78 2.81 4.10
N MET A 53 -2.59 1.51 4.25
CA MET A 53 -1.72 0.73 3.37
C MET A 53 -2.25 0.68 1.94
N LEU A 54 -3.56 0.52 1.77
CA LEU A 54 -4.18 0.55 0.44
C LEU A 54 -3.99 1.92 -0.23
N VAL A 55 -4.33 3.00 0.46
CA VAL A 55 -4.20 4.37 -0.06
C VAL A 55 -2.73 4.69 -0.37
N TYR A 56 -1.83 4.30 0.51
CA TYR A 56 -0.40 4.49 0.32
C TYR A 56 0.12 3.73 -0.90
N SER A 57 -0.32 2.48 -1.10
CA SER A 57 0.05 1.68 -2.26
C SER A 57 -0.38 2.36 -3.57
N ILE A 58 -1.60 2.88 -3.63
CA ILE A 58 -2.09 3.62 -4.80
C ILE A 58 -1.21 4.84 -5.08
N ARG A 59 -0.87 5.59 -4.05
CA ARG A 59 -0.01 6.79 -4.19
C ARG A 59 1.36 6.44 -4.73
N ILE A 60 1.97 5.39 -4.23
CA ILE A 60 3.29 4.94 -4.67
C ILE A 60 3.24 4.47 -6.13
N LEU A 61 2.22 3.71 -6.52
CA LEU A 61 2.05 3.27 -7.90
C LEU A 61 1.89 4.45 -8.86
N GLU A 62 1.06 5.44 -8.52
CA GLU A 62 0.89 6.64 -9.33
C GLU A 62 2.19 7.44 -9.44
N ASN A 63 2.95 7.53 -8.36
CA ASN A 63 4.23 8.22 -8.36
C ASN A 63 5.24 7.51 -9.26
N ASP A 64 5.33 6.19 -9.18
CA ASP A 64 6.21 5.39 -10.04
C ASP A 64 5.83 5.50 -11.51
N ILE A 65 4.53 5.50 -11.83
CA ILE A 65 4.05 5.73 -13.19
C ILE A 65 4.48 7.12 -13.69
N ALA A 66 4.35 8.14 -12.87
CA ALA A 66 4.76 9.51 -13.22
C ALA A 66 6.27 9.62 -13.48
N GLU A 67 7.07 8.80 -12.81
CA GLU A 67 8.52 8.71 -13.02
C GLU A 67 8.92 7.82 -14.19
N GLY A 68 7.97 7.23 -14.89
CA GLY A 68 8.22 6.37 -16.05
C GLY A 68 8.58 4.93 -15.71
N VAL A 69 8.35 4.51 -14.48
CA VAL A 69 8.57 3.12 -14.07
C VAL A 69 7.47 2.23 -14.63
N ASP A 70 7.86 1.09 -15.21
CA ASP A 70 6.90 0.09 -15.67
C ASP A 70 6.42 -0.78 -14.50
N ILE A 71 5.28 -0.42 -13.94
CA ILE A 71 4.69 -1.14 -12.80
C ILE A 71 4.10 -2.49 -13.18
N LEU A 72 3.93 -2.76 -14.48
CA LEU A 72 3.39 -4.03 -14.98
C LEU A 72 4.48 -5.06 -15.28
N ASP A 73 5.74 -4.69 -15.15
CA ASP A 73 6.87 -5.62 -15.27
C ASP A 73 6.76 -6.70 -14.18
N GLU A 74 7.04 -7.94 -14.55
CA GLU A 74 7.02 -9.08 -13.61
C GLU A 74 7.97 -8.90 -12.42
N ASN A 75 9.05 -8.16 -12.62
CA ASN A 75 10.07 -7.90 -11.60
C ASN A 75 9.82 -6.60 -10.84
N TYR A 76 8.70 -5.92 -11.09
CA TYR A 76 8.40 -4.68 -10.40
C TYR A 76 8.15 -4.93 -8.90
N HIS A 77 8.87 -4.20 -8.08
CA HIS A 77 8.66 -4.12 -6.64
C HIS A 77 8.71 -2.65 -6.22
N PRO A 78 7.66 -2.14 -5.57
CA PRO A 78 7.66 -0.76 -5.10
C PRO A 78 8.59 -0.60 -3.90
N GLN A 79 9.83 -0.26 -4.17
CA GLN A 79 10.89 -0.15 -3.16
C GLN A 79 10.52 0.78 -2.02
N GLN A 80 9.78 1.85 -2.32
CA GLN A 80 9.35 2.80 -1.31
C GLN A 80 8.41 2.18 -0.27
N ILE A 81 7.57 1.21 -0.67
CA ILE A 81 6.70 0.48 0.28
C ILE A 81 7.54 -0.41 1.18
N VAL A 82 8.49 -1.13 0.62
CA VAL A 82 9.40 -1.99 1.38
C VAL A 82 10.23 -1.15 2.35
N ASP A 83 10.84 -0.08 1.88
CA ASP A 83 11.67 0.83 2.69
C ASP A 83 10.87 1.46 3.82
N ARG A 84 9.62 1.85 3.55
CA ARG A 84 8.75 2.43 4.57
C ARG A 84 8.38 1.44 5.65
N ARG A 85 8.06 0.19 5.29
CA ARG A 85 7.80 -0.88 6.26
C ARG A 85 9.00 -1.11 7.16
N SER A 86 10.20 -1.18 6.57
CA SER A 86 11.46 -1.31 7.31
C SER A 86 11.70 -0.10 8.21
N ALA A 87 11.48 1.10 7.72
CA ALA A 87 11.64 2.34 8.48
C ALA A 87 10.68 2.40 9.67
N ILE A 88 9.43 1.97 9.50
CA ILE A 88 8.44 1.91 10.58
C ILE A 88 8.91 0.92 11.66
N SER A 89 9.35 -0.27 11.27
CA SER A 89 9.87 -1.28 12.19
C SER A 89 11.09 -0.77 12.96
N GLN A 90 12.03 -0.12 12.27
CA GLN A 90 13.21 0.48 12.87
C GLN A 90 12.86 1.62 13.83
N ARG A 91 11.87 2.44 13.47
CA ARG A 91 11.39 3.53 14.31
C ARG A 91 10.80 3.00 15.62
N HIS A 92 10.00 1.93 15.56
CA HIS A 92 9.46 1.29 16.76
C HIS A 92 10.56 0.74 17.65
N ALA A 93 11.57 0.09 17.09
CA ALA A 93 12.72 -0.39 17.84
C ALA A 93 13.50 0.74 18.50
N ARG A 94 13.73 1.85 17.77
CA ARG A 94 14.42 3.03 18.32
C ARG A 94 13.65 3.70 19.44
N LEU A 95 12.32 3.81 19.32
CA LEU A 95 11.49 4.39 20.36
C LEU A 95 11.51 3.55 21.62
N ALA A 96 11.48 2.24 21.49
CA ALA A 96 11.60 1.32 22.63
C ALA A 96 12.96 1.48 23.32
N SER A 97 14.06 1.58 22.55
CA SER A 97 15.41 1.82 23.08
C SER A 97 15.53 3.16 23.79
N LYS A 98 14.97 4.23 23.19
CA LYS A 98 14.98 5.57 23.79
C LYS A 98 14.24 5.61 25.13
N ARG A 99 13.12 4.92 25.24
CA ARG A 99 12.38 4.84 26.50
C ARG A 99 13.21 4.17 27.60
N SER A 100 13.96 3.15 27.24
CA SER A 100 14.87 2.50 28.17
C SER A 100 15.99 3.44 28.60
N ASP A 101 16.56 4.20 27.67
CA ASP A 101 17.62 5.16 27.94
C ASP A 101 17.09 6.34 28.79
N ASP A 102 15.88 6.82 28.52
CA ASP A 102 15.26 7.91 29.28
C ASP A 102 14.89 7.49 30.73
N ALA A 103 14.75 6.20 30.97
CA ALA A 103 14.49 5.66 32.28
C ALA A 103 15.75 5.57 33.18
N ILE A 104 16.89 5.78 32.59
CA ILE A 104 18.19 5.82 33.31
C ILE A 104 18.52 7.25 33.72
#